data_e42b3f9b4d50d259d751a75a384f6802
#
_entry.id   e42b3f9b4d50d259d751a75a384f6802
#
_cell.length_a   1.000
_cell.length_b   1.000
_cell.length_c   1.000
_cell.angle_alpha   90.00
_cell.angle_beta   90.00
_cell.angle_gamma   90.00
#
_symmetry.space_group_name_H-M   'P 1'
#
loop_
_entity.id
_entity.type
_entity.pdbx_description
1 polymer ?
#
loop_
_entity_poly.entity_id
_entity_poly.type
_entity_poly.pdbx_seq_one_letter_code
_entity_poly.pdbx_strand_id
1 'polypeptide(L)'
;MIVINPLIQIVMKTLYKYMTMAILAVVTMCVFSACGGDDDNDLPGENEVTIQYVEPCFNWGASAEEVKDWMTSKPYKYMAGEKIIYYEANDGKSVITYMFDGTAKGLYFSLVSYATSSSRDYSSLISQTEKRYDTKMTKMDDQYEAYTGYATINGRPVGIMIQRSPTSVDVLFQIPE
;
A
#
# COMPACT_ATOMS: atom_id res chain seq x y z
N MET A 1 29.55 10.45 5.92
CA MET A 1 29.12 10.53 4.51
C MET A 1 28.63 9.14 4.14
N ILE A 2 27.30 8.93 4.14
CA ILE A 2 26.71 7.60 3.85
C ILE A 2 26.67 7.48 2.36
N VAL A 3 27.45 6.57 1.79
CA VAL A 3 27.44 6.25 0.35
C VAL A 3 26.19 5.40 0.11
N ILE A 4 25.14 6.02 -0.39
CA ILE A 4 23.93 5.31 -0.80
C ILE A 4 24.29 4.44 -2.01
N ASN A 5 24.09 3.14 -1.88
CA ASN A 5 24.40 2.16 -2.93
C ASN A 5 23.65 2.54 -4.23
N PRO A 6 24.35 2.66 -5.38
CA PRO A 6 23.75 3.06 -6.65
C PRO A 6 22.60 2.13 -7.10
N LEU A 7 22.62 0.87 -6.65
CA LEU A 7 21.53 -0.08 -6.89
C LEU A 7 20.22 0.39 -6.25
N ILE A 8 20.30 1.01 -5.05
CA ILE A 8 19.15 1.55 -4.33
C ILE A 8 18.52 2.71 -5.11
N GLN A 9 19.33 3.57 -5.72
CA GLN A 9 18.82 4.69 -6.52
C GLN A 9 18.11 4.23 -7.80
N ILE A 10 18.56 3.14 -8.43
CA ILE A 10 17.93 2.59 -9.63
C ILE A 10 16.58 1.97 -9.29
N VAL A 11 16.51 1.18 -8.20
CA VAL A 11 15.28 0.57 -7.72
C VAL A 11 14.25 1.65 -7.35
N MET A 12 14.68 2.71 -6.68
CA MET A 12 13.82 3.84 -6.30
C MET A 12 13.24 4.57 -7.52
N LYS A 13 14.04 4.81 -8.57
CA LYS A 13 13.55 5.44 -9.82
C LYS A 13 12.57 4.54 -10.56
N THR A 14 12.77 3.24 -10.54
CA THR A 14 11.87 2.27 -11.18
C THR A 14 10.55 2.18 -10.41
N LEU A 15 10.61 2.12 -9.08
CA LEU A 15 9.43 2.16 -8.20
C LEU A 15 8.57 3.41 -8.48
N TYR A 16 9.20 4.58 -8.56
CA TYR A 16 8.52 5.84 -8.82
C TYR A 16 7.82 5.87 -10.20
N LYS A 17 8.44 5.31 -11.23
CA LYS A 17 7.90 5.29 -12.59
C LYS A 17 6.63 4.42 -12.71
N TYR A 18 6.57 3.30 -11.98
CA TYR A 18 5.39 2.43 -11.95
C TYR A 18 4.30 2.96 -11.02
N MET A 19 4.68 3.67 -9.97
CA MET A 19 3.78 4.29 -9.01
C MET A 19 2.89 5.36 -9.63
N THR A 20 3.46 6.22 -10.49
CA THR A 20 2.69 7.25 -11.20
C THR A 20 1.68 6.65 -12.17
N MET A 21 1.94 5.49 -12.75
CA MET A 21 0.98 4.79 -13.61
C MET A 21 -0.14 4.08 -12.81
N ALA A 22 0.18 3.50 -11.65
CA ALA A 22 -0.81 2.80 -10.83
C ALA A 22 -1.80 3.78 -10.17
N ILE A 23 -1.32 4.92 -9.68
CA ILE A 23 -2.16 5.97 -9.06
C ILE A 23 -3.13 6.55 -10.09
N LEU A 24 -2.72 6.74 -11.35
CA LEU A 24 -3.59 7.26 -12.40
C LEU A 24 -4.75 6.32 -12.73
N ALA A 25 -4.56 5.00 -12.59
CA ALA A 25 -5.60 4.01 -12.86
C ALA A 25 -6.62 3.89 -11.71
N VAL A 26 -6.21 4.11 -10.46
CA VAL A 26 -7.09 3.99 -9.28
C VAL A 26 -7.95 5.25 -9.10
N VAL A 27 -7.42 6.43 -9.40
CA VAL A 27 -8.16 7.72 -9.28
C VAL A 27 -9.37 7.79 -10.22
N THR A 28 -9.37 7.07 -11.33
CA THR A 28 -10.50 7.09 -12.27
C THR A 28 -11.70 6.22 -11.84
N MET A 29 -11.56 5.36 -10.83
CA MET A 29 -12.66 4.47 -10.38
C MET A 29 -13.32 4.90 -9.05
N CYS A 30 -12.73 5.80 -8.30
CA CYS A 30 -13.27 6.24 -7.00
C CYS A 30 -14.09 7.54 -7.12
N VAL A 31 -15.09 7.57 -8.02
CA VAL A 31 -16.15 8.59 -7.94
C VAL A 31 -17.22 8.06 -6.99
N PHE A 32 -16.89 7.93 -5.71
CA PHE A 32 -17.89 7.72 -4.68
C PHE A 32 -18.38 9.08 -4.19
N SER A 33 -19.69 9.24 -4.28
CA SER A 33 -20.43 10.37 -3.76
C SER A 33 -20.10 10.59 -2.28
N ALA A 34 -19.21 11.51 -1.98
CA ALA A 34 -19.07 12.07 -0.66
C ALA A 34 -20.16 13.14 -0.51
N CYS A 35 -21.28 12.77 0.09
CA CYS A 35 -22.24 13.72 0.59
C CYS A 35 -21.69 14.33 1.87
N GLY A 36 -21.65 15.65 1.91
CA GLY A 36 -20.95 16.49 2.84
C GLY A 36 -21.39 16.44 4.29
N GLY A 37 -20.64 17.14 5.10
CA GLY A 37 -20.90 17.51 6.47
C GLY A 37 -19.67 18.20 7.02
N ASP A 38 -19.59 19.51 6.85
CA ASP A 38 -18.78 20.36 7.69
C ASP A 38 -19.39 20.36 9.08
N ASP A 39 -18.61 20.04 10.10
CA ASP A 39 -18.75 20.62 11.43
C ASP A 39 -17.41 20.49 12.16
N ASP A 40 -16.71 21.61 12.24
CA ASP A 40 -15.61 21.84 13.17
C ASP A 40 -16.16 21.96 14.58
N ASN A 41 -15.53 21.29 15.50
CA ASN A 41 -15.54 21.35 16.96
C ASN A 41 -16.16 20.13 17.63
N ASP A 42 -15.31 19.15 17.88
CA ASP A 42 -15.32 18.44 19.15
C ASP A 42 -13.93 17.85 19.42
N LEU A 43 -13.38 18.15 20.59
CA LEU A 43 -12.20 17.50 21.13
C LEU A 43 -12.56 16.03 21.41
N PRO A 44 -12.04 15.07 20.69
CA PRO A 44 -12.44 13.67 20.88
C PRO A 44 -11.80 13.12 22.13
N GLY A 45 -12.65 12.49 22.93
CA GLY A 45 -12.22 11.66 24.04
C GLY A 45 -11.41 10.44 23.58
N GLU A 46 -10.66 9.86 24.51
CA GLU A 46 -9.63 8.82 24.36
C GLU A 46 -10.07 7.44 23.79
N ASN A 47 -11.07 7.36 22.93
CA ASN A 47 -11.53 6.12 22.27
C ASN A 47 -11.49 6.23 20.73
N GLU A 48 -10.40 6.79 20.18
CA GLU A 48 -10.28 6.86 18.74
C GLU A 48 -9.85 5.52 18.14
N VAL A 49 -10.67 5.05 17.22
CA VAL A 49 -10.39 3.86 16.40
C VAL A 49 -9.13 4.14 15.59
N THR A 50 -8.02 3.53 16.01
CA THR A 50 -6.78 3.51 15.24
C THR A 50 -7.06 2.77 13.93
N ILE A 51 -6.58 3.31 12.81
CA ILE A 51 -6.72 2.66 11.50
C ILE A 51 -6.26 1.20 11.58
N GLN A 52 -7.11 0.29 11.14
CA GLN A 52 -6.79 -1.12 11.14
C GLN A 52 -5.83 -1.44 9.99
N TYR A 53 -4.68 -2.02 10.32
CA TYR A 53 -3.73 -2.47 9.31
C TYR A 53 -4.29 -3.64 8.52
N VAL A 54 -4.32 -3.49 7.20
CA VAL A 54 -4.74 -4.54 6.26
C VAL A 54 -3.49 -5.21 5.69
N GLU A 55 -3.35 -6.51 5.88
CA GLU A 55 -2.22 -7.29 5.39
C GLU A 55 -2.55 -7.92 4.04
N PRO A 56 -1.82 -7.57 2.96
CA PRO A 56 -2.03 -8.17 1.65
C PRO A 56 -1.43 -9.58 1.56
N CYS A 57 -1.71 -10.27 0.46
CA CYS A 57 -1.04 -11.52 0.12
C CYS A 57 0.43 -11.26 -0.24
N PHE A 58 1.33 -12.03 0.34
CA PHE A 58 2.77 -12.01 0.06
C PHE A 58 3.28 -13.33 -0.53
N ASN A 59 2.42 -14.08 -1.20
CA ASN A 59 2.85 -15.28 -1.92
C ASN A 59 3.51 -14.87 -3.25
N TRP A 60 4.72 -14.34 -3.13
CA TRP A 60 5.48 -13.80 -4.25
C TRP A 60 5.74 -14.84 -5.34
N GLY A 61 5.42 -14.49 -6.56
CA GLY A 61 5.50 -15.38 -7.71
C GLY A 61 4.23 -16.20 -7.95
N ALA A 62 3.23 -16.12 -7.07
CA ALA A 62 1.94 -16.77 -7.27
C ALA A 62 1.22 -16.22 -8.51
N SER A 63 0.46 -17.09 -9.17
CA SER A 63 -0.46 -16.69 -10.25
C SER A 63 -1.63 -15.89 -9.70
N ALA A 64 -2.36 -15.24 -10.61
CA ALA A 64 -3.57 -14.50 -10.24
C ALA A 64 -4.64 -15.42 -9.60
N GLU A 65 -4.73 -16.67 -10.06
CA GLU A 65 -5.67 -17.67 -9.52
C GLU A 65 -5.29 -18.07 -8.09
N GLU A 66 -4.01 -18.38 -7.84
CA GLU A 66 -3.53 -18.72 -6.50
C GLU A 66 -3.74 -17.57 -5.49
N VAL A 67 -3.58 -16.31 -5.92
CA VAL A 67 -3.89 -15.15 -5.07
C VAL A 67 -5.40 -15.05 -4.82
N LYS A 68 -6.24 -15.27 -5.83
CA LYS A 68 -7.70 -15.31 -5.66
C LYS A 68 -8.11 -16.40 -4.67
N ASP A 69 -7.56 -17.60 -4.80
CA ASP A 69 -7.84 -18.71 -3.88
C ASP A 69 -7.43 -18.38 -2.44
N TRP A 70 -6.25 -17.80 -2.25
CA TRP A 70 -5.83 -17.33 -0.94
C TRP A 70 -6.77 -16.29 -0.35
N MET A 71 -7.25 -15.36 -1.19
CA MET A 71 -8.16 -14.28 -0.79
C MET A 71 -9.56 -14.79 -0.43
N THR A 72 -10.02 -15.95 -0.94
CA THR A 72 -11.32 -16.53 -0.57
C THR A 72 -11.42 -16.88 0.92
N SER A 73 -10.29 -17.14 1.57
CA SER A 73 -10.23 -17.39 3.01
C SER A 73 -10.28 -16.11 3.86
N LYS A 74 -10.25 -14.94 3.23
CA LYS A 74 -10.20 -13.63 3.89
C LYS A 74 -11.55 -12.92 3.78
N PRO A 75 -11.84 -12.04 4.73
CA PRO A 75 -13.07 -11.27 4.73
C PRO A 75 -13.01 -10.09 3.75
N TYR A 76 -12.58 -10.34 2.52
CA TYR A 76 -12.42 -9.31 1.49
C TYR A 76 -13.33 -9.58 0.30
N LYS A 77 -13.85 -8.53 -0.30
CA LYS A 77 -14.75 -8.63 -1.44
C LYS A 77 -13.97 -8.41 -2.73
N TYR A 78 -13.98 -9.39 -3.62
CA TYR A 78 -13.45 -9.23 -4.96
C TYR A 78 -14.23 -8.15 -5.72
N MET A 79 -13.53 -7.21 -6.32
CA MET A 79 -14.14 -6.10 -7.07
C MET A 79 -14.04 -6.33 -8.58
N ALA A 80 -12.83 -6.49 -9.10
CA ALA A 80 -12.58 -6.61 -10.54
C ALA A 80 -11.13 -7.02 -10.83
N GLY A 81 -10.85 -7.28 -12.10
CA GLY A 81 -9.54 -7.35 -12.72
C GLY A 81 -9.09 -8.74 -13.17
N GLU A 82 -8.24 -8.78 -14.18
CA GLU A 82 -7.59 -9.99 -14.67
C GLU A 82 -6.07 -9.94 -14.45
N LYS A 83 -5.43 -8.88 -14.96
CA LYS A 83 -3.98 -8.65 -14.81
C LYS A 83 -3.64 -7.84 -13.56
N ILE A 84 -4.57 -7.01 -13.12
CA ILE A 84 -4.53 -6.27 -11.87
C ILE A 84 -5.80 -6.64 -11.12
N ILE A 85 -5.66 -7.17 -9.91
CA ILE A 85 -6.81 -7.65 -9.13
C ILE A 85 -7.05 -6.70 -7.97
N TYR A 86 -8.31 -6.37 -7.73
CA TYR A 86 -8.75 -5.46 -6.69
C TYR A 86 -9.67 -6.16 -5.71
N TYR A 87 -9.44 -5.91 -4.41
CA TYR A 87 -10.31 -6.33 -3.33
C TYR A 87 -10.65 -5.15 -2.42
N GLU A 88 -11.89 -5.08 -2.00
CA GLU A 88 -12.35 -4.19 -0.94
C GLU A 88 -12.21 -4.90 0.40
N ALA A 89 -11.57 -4.26 1.37
CA ALA A 89 -11.50 -4.78 2.74
C ALA A 89 -12.85 -4.59 3.46
N ASN A 90 -13.08 -5.35 4.54
CA ASN A 90 -14.35 -5.33 5.27
C ASN A 90 -14.66 -3.98 5.96
N ASP A 91 -13.67 -3.13 6.11
CA ASP A 91 -13.87 -1.77 6.65
C ASP A 91 -14.57 -0.82 5.66
N GLY A 92 -14.73 -1.25 4.40
CA GLY A 92 -15.27 -0.44 3.31
C GLY A 92 -14.45 0.81 2.98
N LYS A 93 -13.25 0.94 3.56
CA LYS A 93 -12.37 2.11 3.43
C LYS A 93 -11.01 1.77 2.84
N SER A 94 -10.69 0.49 2.75
CA SER A 94 -9.40 0.04 2.24
C SER A 94 -9.57 -0.81 0.99
N VAL A 95 -8.70 -0.57 0.00
CA VAL A 95 -8.65 -1.34 -1.25
C VAL A 95 -7.28 -1.99 -1.37
N ILE A 96 -7.27 -3.27 -1.67
CA ILE A 96 -6.05 -4.03 -1.92
C ILE A 96 -5.92 -4.25 -3.42
N THR A 97 -4.74 -3.95 -3.96
CA THR A 97 -4.41 -4.12 -5.37
C THR A 97 -3.24 -5.07 -5.51
N TYR A 98 -3.37 -6.04 -6.40
CA TYR A 98 -2.31 -6.99 -6.75
C TYR A 98 -1.95 -6.84 -8.23
N MET A 99 -0.65 -6.81 -8.53
CA MET A 99 -0.14 -6.77 -9.90
C MET A 99 0.75 -7.99 -10.18
N PHE A 100 0.57 -8.55 -11.37
CA PHE A 100 1.25 -9.76 -11.83
C PHE A 100 2.12 -9.45 -13.04
N ASP A 101 3.36 -9.94 -13.01
CA ASP A 101 4.23 -9.87 -14.18
C ASP A 101 3.73 -10.83 -15.26
N GLY A 102 3.51 -10.29 -16.47
CA GLY A 102 3.11 -11.08 -17.63
C GLY A 102 4.19 -12.03 -18.16
N THR A 103 5.41 -12.00 -17.60
CA THR A 103 6.55 -12.81 -18.00
C THR A 103 6.78 -14.05 -17.12
N ALA A 104 5.73 -14.61 -16.54
CA ALA A 104 5.75 -15.83 -15.70
C ALA A 104 6.38 -15.68 -14.30
N LYS A 105 6.64 -14.46 -13.82
CA LYS A 105 7.14 -14.23 -12.47
C LYS A 105 6.03 -14.10 -11.42
N GLY A 106 4.77 -14.10 -11.85
CA GLY A 106 3.60 -14.05 -10.98
C GLY A 106 3.46 -12.74 -10.17
N LEU A 107 2.94 -12.84 -8.95
CA LEU A 107 2.75 -11.71 -8.06
C LEU A 107 4.08 -11.04 -7.72
N TYR A 108 4.23 -9.76 -8.06
CA TYR A 108 5.43 -8.98 -7.76
C TYR A 108 5.15 -7.69 -7.00
N PHE A 109 3.89 -7.27 -6.95
CA PHE A 109 3.49 -6.01 -6.34
C PHE A 109 2.16 -6.14 -5.60
N SER A 110 2.09 -5.57 -4.41
CA SER A 110 0.87 -5.45 -3.62
C SER A 110 0.75 -4.03 -3.08
N LEU A 111 -0.44 -3.48 -3.13
CA LEU A 111 -0.75 -2.13 -2.64
C LEU A 111 -1.98 -2.19 -1.75
N VAL A 112 -1.94 -1.53 -0.62
CA VAL A 112 -3.12 -1.26 0.21
C VAL A 112 -3.33 0.23 0.26
N SER A 113 -4.45 0.69 -0.31
CA SER A 113 -4.89 2.08 -0.29
C SER A 113 -5.94 2.27 0.80
N TYR A 114 -5.68 3.14 1.75
CA TYR A 114 -6.59 3.52 2.82
C TYR A 114 -7.23 4.86 2.49
N ALA A 115 -8.56 4.95 2.51
CA ALA A 115 -9.31 6.18 2.25
C ALA A 115 -9.23 7.11 3.47
N THR A 116 -8.07 7.70 3.70
CA THR A 116 -7.79 8.67 4.76
C THR A 116 -6.69 9.62 4.33
N SER A 117 -6.80 10.88 4.73
CA SER A 117 -5.73 11.88 4.58
C SER A 117 -5.16 12.32 5.92
N SER A 118 -5.58 11.69 7.02
CA SER A 118 -5.18 12.01 8.37
C SER A 118 -3.69 11.81 8.59
N SER A 119 -3.00 12.81 9.12
CA SER A 119 -1.59 12.71 9.50
C SER A 119 -1.36 11.67 10.61
N ARG A 120 -2.37 11.50 11.47
CA ARG A 120 -2.36 10.50 12.53
C ARG A 120 -2.38 9.08 11.97
N ASP A 121 -3.30 8.79 11.04
CA ASP A 121 -3.38 7.49 10.38
C ASP A 121 -2.10 7.18 9.59
N TYR A 122 -1.55 8.17 8.91
CA TYR A 122 -0.30 8.07 8.21
C TYR A 122 0.85 7.67 9.15
N SER A 123 1.02 8.37 10.27
CA SER A 123 2.03 8.05 11.28
C SER A 123 1.80 6.68 11.92
N SER A 124 0.54 6.32 12.14
CA SER A 124 0.15 5.02 12.67
C SER A 124 0.52 3.88 11.71
N LEU A 125 0.25 4.03 10.41
CA LEU A 125 0.61 3.04 9.39
C LEU A 125 2.12 2.86 9.28
N ILE A 126 2.90 3.93 9.36
CA ILE A 126 4.37 3.85 9.40
C ILE A 126 4.82 3.00 10.60
N SER A 127 4.37 3.36 11.81
CA SER A 127 4.74 2.64 13.03
C SER A 127 4.29 1.18 13.03
N GLN A 128 3.09 0.88 12.54
CA GLN A 128 2.58 -0.49 12.40
C GLN A 128 3.42 -1.29 11.40
N THR A 129 3.83 -0.68 10.29
CA THR A 129 4.67 -1.31 9.26
C THR A 129 6.06 -1.62 9.82
N GLU A 130 6.70 -0.67 10.50
CA GLU A 130 8.00 -0.87 11.15
C GLU A 130 7.97 -2.03 12.13
N LYS A 131 6.97 -2.05 13.00
CA LYS A 131 6.81 -3.10 14.01
C LYS A 131 6.51 -4.47 13.40
N ARG A 132 5.66 -4.52 12.36
CA ARG A 132 5.18 -5.76 11.77
C ARG A 132 6.25 -6.48 10.96
N TYR A 133 7.09 -5.73 10.26
CA TYR A 133 8.11 -6.29 9.35
C TYR A 133 9.54 -6.11 9.85
N ASP A 134 9.71 -5.72 11.10
CA ASP A 134 11.03 -5.47 11.73
C ASP A 134 11.93 -4.63 10.80
N THR A 135 11.40 -3.52 10.34
CA THR A 135 12.07 -2.60 9.41
C THR A 135 12.08 -1.19 9.97
N LYS A 136 12.95 -0.36 9.43
CA LYS A 136 12.96 1.08 9.72
C LYS A 136 12.58 1.84 8.45
N MET A 137 11.54 2.65 8.57
CA MET A 137 11.08 3.51 7.49
C MET A 137 11.86 4.83 7.51
N THR A 138 12.40 5.20 6.36
CA THR A 138 13.16 6.45 6.19
C THR A 138 12.36 7.40 5.29
N LYS A 139 12.17 8.63 5.74
CA LYS A 139 11.52 9.66 4.93
C LYS A 139 12.30 9.87 3.63
N MET A 140 11.60 9.91 2.53
CA MET A 140 12.14 10.29 1.24
C MET A 140 12.42 11.80 1.23
N ASP A 141 12.75 12.35 0.06
CA ASP A 141 12.95 13.77 -0.14
C ASP A 141 11.76 14.60 0.40
N ASP A 142 12.04 15.83 0.89
CA ASP A 142 11.03 16.72 1.47
C ASP A 142 9.91 17.15 0.48
N GLN A 143 10.10 16.89 -0.82
CA GLN A 143 9.08 17.12 -1.83
C GLN A 143 7.93 16.09 -1.79
N TYR A 144 8.13 14.95 -1.12
CA TYR A 144 7.16 13.86 -1.09
C TYR A 144 6.82 13.48 0.35
N GLU A 145 5.52 13.41 0.66
CA GLU A 145 5.06 12.81 1.90
C GLU A 145 5.14 11.28 1.78
N ALA A 146 6.36 10.75 1.71
CA ALA A 146 6.62 9.32 1.54
C ALA A 146 7.76 8.84 2.44
N TYR A 147 7.61 7.60 2.90
CA TYR A 147 8.63 6.85 3.64
C TYR A 147 8.93 5.55 2.91
N THR A 148 10.19 5.13 2.95
CA THR A 148 10.64 3.86 2.35
C THR A 148 11.41 3.02 3.35
N GLY A 149 11.32 1.71 3.20
CA GLY A 149 12.06 0.73 3.98
C GLY A 149 12.22 -0.58 3.21
N TYR A 150 12.97 -1.50 3.79
CA TYR A 150 13.17 -2.85 3.25
C TYR A 150 12.96 -3.87 4.34
N ALA A 151 12.31 -4.97 4.01
CA ALA A 151 12.09 -6.09 4.92
C ALA A 151 12.31 -7.41 4.19
N THR A 152 12.49 -8.49 4.95
CA THR A 152 12.40 -9.84 4.41
C THR A 152 11.02 -10.39 4.74
N ILE A 153 10.19 -10.58 3.71
CA ILE A 153 8.83 -11.11 3.85
C ILE A 153 8.73 -12.43 3.09
N ASN A 154 8.36 -13.49 3.80
CA ASN A 154 8.31 -14.85 3.26
C ASN A 154 9.63 -15.27 2.57
N GLY A 155 10.77 -14.93 3.19
CA GLY A 155 12.10 -15.29 2.71
C GLY A 155 12.59 -14.49 1.50
N ARG A 156 11.85 -13.46 1.05
CA ARG A 156 12.25 -12.59 -0.06
C ARG A 156 12.48 -11.16 0.41
N PRO A 157 13.49 -10.46 -0.14
CA PRO A 157 13.64 -9.04 0.08
C PRO A 157 12.46 -8.29 -0.57
N VAL A 158 11.85 -7.38 0.17
CA VAL A 158 10.70 -6.59 -0.25
C VAL A 158 10.98 -5.12 0.03
N GLY A 159 10.85 -4.28 -0.98
CA GLY A 159 10.77 -2.83 -0.81
C GLY A 159 9.40 -2.44 -0.31
N ILE A 160 9.36 -1.60 0.70
CA ILE A 160 8.12 -1.06 1.27
C ILE A 160 8.13 0.45 1.08
N MET A 161 7.01 1.02 0.64
CA MET A 161 6.82 2.46 0.59
C MET A 161 5.46 2.82 1.17
N ILE A 162 5.42 3.87 1.97
CA ILE A 162 4.18 4.46 2.48
C ILE A 162 4.12 5.89 1.99
N GLN A 163 3.09 6.21 1.24
CA GLN A 163 2.88 7.53 0.68
C GLN A 163 1.53 8.08 1.11
N ARG A 164 1.50 9.37 1.42
CA ARG A 164 0.26 10.12 1.68
C ARG A 164 -0.11 10.98 0.48
N SER A 165 -1.38 10.95 0.13
CA SER A 165 -2.02 11.84 -0.84
C SER A 165 -3.11 12.67 -0.15
N PRO A 166 -3.73 13.65 -0.84
CA PRO A 166 -4.86 14.42 -0.28
C PRO A 166 -6.07 13.56 0.12
N THR A 167 -6.22 12.36 -0.42
CA THR A 167 -7.41 11.51 -0.23
C THR A 167 -7.11 10.11 0.27
N SER A 168 -5.84 9.70 0.28
CA SER A 168 -5.45 8.34 0.68
C SER A 168 -4.08 8.30 1.35
N VAL A 169 -3.87 7.22 2.11
CA VAL A 169 -2.53 6.73 2.47
C VAL A 169 -2.36 5.38 1.80
N ASP A 170 -1.28 5.23 1.05
CA ASP A 170 -0.96 4.05 0.28
C ASP A 170 0.25 3.33 0.87
N VAL A 171 0.12 2.02 1.13
CA VAL A 171 1.20 1.15 1.58
C VAL A 171 1.52 0.16 0.47
N LEU A 172 2.71 0.28 -0.11
CA LEU A 172 3.17 -0.50 -1.25
C LEU A 172 4.21 -1.52 -0.82
N PHE A 173 4.15 -2.70 -1.41
CA PHE A 173 5.12 -3.77 -1.26
C PHE A 173 5.52 -4.27 -2.64
N GLN A 174 6.83 -4.34 -2.89
CA GLN A 174 7.36 -4.79 -4.17
C GLN A 174 8.61 -5.63 -3.97
N ILE A 175 8.69 -6.76 -4.69
CA ILE A 175 9.96 -7.48 -4.80
C ILE A 175 10.89 -6.75 -5.78
N PRO A 176 12.17 -6.56 -5.45
CA PRO A 176 13.15 -6.02 -6.39
C PRO A 176 13.29 -6.92 -7.63
N GLU A 177 13.46 -6.29 -8.78
CA GLU A 177 13.80 -7.00 -10.03
C GLU A 177 15.19 -7.60 -9.99
#